data_c546dfd05c7c20244ba496734ac9733f
#
_entry.id   c546dfd05c7c20244ba496734ac9733f
#
_cell.length_a   1.000
_cell.length_b   1.000
_cell.length_c   1.000
_cell.angle_alpha   90.00
_cell.angle_beta   90.00
_cell.angle_gamma   90.00
#
_symmetry.space_group_name_H-M   'P 1'
#
loop_
_entity.id
_entity.type
_entity.pdbx_description
1 polymer ?
#
loop_
_entity_poly.entity_id
_entity_poly.type
_entity_poly.pdbx_seq_one_letter_code
_entity_poly.pdbx_strand_id
1 'polypeptide(L)' 'MKKRLDVLLVELGYFDSREKAKREIMVGNVIINDKAETKPGSQFKEENIKDIRIKNKLK' A
#
# COMPACT_ATOMS: atom_id res chain seq x y z
N MET A 1 -12.54 4.88 9.98
CA MET A 1 -11.47 4.31 10.77
C MET A 1 -10.22 4.13 9.96
N LYS A 2 -9.09 4.31 10.60
CA LYS A 2 -7.83 4.16 9.90
C LYS A 2 -7.38 2.72 9.89
N LYS A 3 -6.72 2.31 8.84
CA LYS A 3 -6.15 0.98 8.74
C LYS A 3 -4.70 1.09 8.33
N ARG A 4 -3.92 0.12 8.71
CA ARG A 4 -2.52 0.09 8.31
C ARG A 4 -2.44 -0.12 6.81
N LEU A 5 -1.45 0.48 6.20
CA LEU A 5 -1.32 0.43 4.76
C LEU A 5 -1.17 -1.00 4.23
N ASP A 6 -0.39 -1.82 4.91
CA ASP A 6 -0.20 -3.20 4.47
C ASP A 6 -1.52 -3.97 4.51
N VAL A 7 -2.31 -3.75 5.54
CA VAL A 7 -3.60 -4.42 5.64
C VAL A 7 -4.55 -3.91 4.56
N LEU A 8 -4.57 -2.61 4.34
CA LEU A 8 -5.43 -2.02 3.33
C LEU A 8 -5.15 -2.58 1.96
N LEU A 9 -3.90 -2.70 1.60
CA LEU A 9 -3.54 -3.18 0.27
C LEU A 9 -3.95 -4.63 0.06
N VAL A 10 -3.91 -5.42 1.10
CA VAL A 10 -4.38 -6.80 0.99
C VAL A 10 -5.90 -6.83 0.86
N GLU A 11 -6.60 -6.03 1.65
CA GLU A 11 -8.04 -6.00 1.59
C GLU A 11 -8.56 -5.50 0.25
N LEU A 12 -7.83 -4.58 -0.35
CA LEU A 12 -8.23 -4.05 -1.64
C LEU A 12 -7.81 -4.93 -2.81
N GLY A 13 -7.09 -6.00 -2.52
CA GLY A 13 -6.75 -6.95 -3.55
C GLY A 13 -5.47 -6.69 -4.31
N TYR A 14 -4.63 -5.79 -3.84
CA TYR A 14 -3.37 -5.49 -4.51
C TYR A 14 -2.30 -6.54 -4.24
N PHE A 15 -2.38 -7.18 -3.09
CA PHE A 15 -1.40 -8.21 -2.72
C PHE A 15 -2.09 -9.39 -2.08
N ASP A 16 -1.48 -10.54 -2.16
CA ASP A 16 -2.04 -11.76 -1.57
C ASP A 16 -1.84 -11.86 -0.08
N SER A 17 -0.80 -11.26 0.44
CA SER A 17 -0.50 -11.36 1.86
C SER A 17 0.06 -10.06 2.37
N ARG A 18 -0.03 -9.87 3.67
CA ARG A 18 0.49 -8.66 4.28
C ARG A 18 2.00 -8.59 4.20
N GLU A 19 2.64 -9.73 4.21
CA GLU A 19 4.09 -9.74 4.09
C GLU A 19 4.55 -9.21 2.76
N LYS A 20 3.86 -9.60 1.71
CA LYS A 20 4.18 -9.10 0.40
C LYS A 20 3.92 -7.61 0.34
N ALA A 21 2.78 -7.16 0.84
CA ALA A 21 2.45 -5.75 0.86
C ALA A 21 3.50 -4.97 1.62
N LYS A 22 3.89 -5.49 2.78
CA LYS A 22 4.87 -4.83 3.61
C LYS A 22 6.19 -4.67 2.87
N ARG A 23 6.62 -5.72 2.20
CA ARG A 23 7.89 -5.69 1.49
C ARG A 23 7.86 -4.65 0.38
N GLU A 24 6.79 -4.62 -0.40
CA GLU A 24 6.68 -3.67 -1.50
C GLU A 24 6.61 -2.24 -1.01
N ILE A 25 5.94 -2.02 0.11
CA ILE A 25 5.89 -0.69 0.69
C ILE A 25 7.28 -0.25 1.11
N MET A 26 8.01 -1.14 1.76
CA MET A 26 9.31 -0.76 2.30
C MET A 26 10.34 -0.43 1.24
N VAL A 27 10.20 -1.01 0.06
CA VAL A 27 11.13 -0.68 -1.01
C VAL A 27 10.66 0.50 -1.85
N GLY A 28 9.52 1.10 -1.48
CA GLY A 28 9.07 2.29 -2.16
C GLY A 28 8.30 2.05 -3.43
N ASN A 29 7.75 0.85 -3.61
CA ASN A 29 7.02 0.53 -4.82
C ASN A 29 5.54 0.87 -4.74
N VAL A 30 5.06 1.27 -3.60
CA VAL A 30 3.65 1.60 -3.42
C VAL A 30 3.49 3.11 -3.37
N ILE A 31 2.66 3.64 -4.26
CA ILE A 31 2.43 5.08 -4.33
C ILE A 31 0.99 5.36 -4.00
N ILE A 32 0.78 6.18 -2.98
CA ILE A 32 -0.55 6.56 -2.53
C ILE A 32 -0.73 8.04 -2.78
N ASN A 33 -1.73 8.40 -3.56
CA ASN A 33 -2.02 9.81 -3.85
C ASN A 33 -0.77 10.53 -4.37
N ASP A 34 -0.06 9.86 -5.26
CA ASP A 34 1.16 10.40 -5.89
C ASP A 34 2.35 10.53 -4.95
N LYS A 35 2.30 9.87 -3.80
CA LYS A 35 3.41 9.90 -2.87
C LYS A 35 3.88 8.49 -2.61
N ALA A 36 5.15 8.23 -2.74
CA ALA A 36 5.70 6.91 -2.43
C ALA A 36 5.71 6.71 -0.93
N GLU A 37 5.08 5.63 -0.47
CA GLU A 37 5.04 5.31 0.93
C GLU A 37 6.04 4.22 1.22
N THR A 38 6.77 4.36 2.30
CA THR A 38 7.78 3.37 2.66
C THR A 38 7.53 2.76 4.03
N LYS A 39 6.48 3.20 4.73
CA LYS A 39 6.19 2.67 6.05
C LYS A 39 4.93 1.85 6.03
N PRO A 40 5.04 0.54 6.14
CA PRO A 40 3.85 -0.31 6.08
C PRO A 40 2.90 -0.09 7.25
N GLY A 41 3.42 0.40 8.36
CA GLY A 41 2.57 0.68 9.51
C GLY A 41 1.81 1.99 9.44
N SER A 42 2.02 2.78 8.39
CA SER A 42 1.29 4.03 8.23
C SER A 42 -0.20 3.75 8.16
N GLN A 43 -0.99 4.60 8.77
CA GLN A 43 -2.42 4.39 8.80
C GLN A 43 -3.12 5.37 7.90
N PHE A 44 -4.09 4.88 7.16
CA PHE A 44 -4.84 5.70 6.24
C PHE A 44 -6.33 5.41 6.39
N LYS A 45 -7.13 6.43 6.15
CA LYS A 45 -8.56 6.22 6.05
C LYS A 45 -8.83 5.90 4.59
N GLU A 46 -9.62 4.88 4.36
CA GLU A 46 -9.92 4.47 3.01
C GLU A 46 -10.49 5.62 2.19
N GLU A 47 -11.30 6.44 2.81
CA GLU A 47 -11.92 7.56 2.11
C GLU A 47 -10.93 8.63 1.69
N ASN A 48 -9.75 8.65 2.30
CA ASN A 48 -8.73 9.63 1.95
C ASN A 48 -7.82 9.15 0.84
N ILE A 49 -7.92 7.90 0.44
CA ILE A 49 -7.07 7.36 -0.59
C ILE A 49 -7.79 7.50 -1.91
N LYS A 50 -7.24 8.33 -2.80
CA LYS A 50 -7.84 8.56 -4.09
C LYS A 50 -7.17 7.76 -5.19
N ASP A 51 -5.91 7.41 -5.01
CA ASP A 51 -5.17 6.74 -6.06
C ASP A 51 -4.12 5.85 -5.44
N ILE A 52 -4.03 4.62 -5.91
CA ILE A 52 -3.02 3.69 -5.45
C ILE A 52 -2.31 3.15 -6.67
N ARG A 53 -0.99 3.23 -6.68
CA ARG A 53 -0.21 2.69 -7.78
C ARG A 53 0.87 1.80 -7.23
N ILE A 54 1.10 0.69 -7.91
CA ILE A 54 2.17 -0.22 -7.56
C ILE A 54 3.22 -0.12 -8.66
N LYS A 55 4.39 0.38 -8.26
CA LYS A 55 5.41 0.66 -9.21
C LYS A 55 6.02 -0.55 -9.84
N ASN A 56 6.32 -1.54 -9.10
CA ASN A 56 7.00 -2.71 -9.59
C ASN A 56 6.09 -3.72 -10.16
N LYS A 57 5.78 -3.66 -11.41
CA LYS A 57 4.95 -4.59 -11.98
C LYS A 57 5.68 -5.47 -12.82
N LEU A 58 6.46 -6.20 -12.52
CA LEU A 58 7.18 -7.02 -13.29
C LEU A 58 6.59 -7.84 -14.10
N LYS A 59 6.64 -8.11 -14.72
CA LYS A 59 6.21 -8.93 -15.55
C LYS A 59 6.72 -9.76 -15.68
#